data_05696d04aadfaa44456579caca422f9f
#
_entry.id   05696d04aadfaa44456579caca422f9f
#
_cell.length_a   1.000
_cell.length_b   1.000
_cell.length_c   1.000
_cell.angle_alpha   90.00
_cell.angle_beta   90.00
_cell.angle_gamma   90.00
#
_symmetry.space_group_name_H-M   'P 1'
#
loop_
_entity.id
_entity.type
_entity.pdbx_description
1 polymer ?
#
loop_
_entity_poly.entity_id
_entity_poly.type
_entity_poly.pdbx_seq_one_letter_code
_entity_poly.pdbx_strand_id
1 'polypeptide(L)'
;DVERSRGLGDVYKRQGRGSAANSAVCFALGITNAEPISAGLLFERFLSPDRDGPPDIDIDIESGRREEVIQYVYAKHGRERAAQVANVITYRRKGALRDAARALGYPQGSADAWSKGIAPAPGDVESLAEQFLGQPRHLGIHSGGMVLCDRPIADVVPVELSLIHI
;
A
#
# COMPACT_ATOMS: atom_id res chain seq x y z
N ASP A 1 8.92 -5.52 -25.14
CA ASP A 1 8.34 -5.41 -23.79
C ASP A 1 8.58 -6.63 -22.91
N VAL A 2 8.61 -7.84 -23.46
CA VAL A 2 8.94 -9.08 -22.73
C VAL A 2 10.39 -9.09 -22.24
N GLU A 3 11.32 -8.55 -23.00
CA GLU A 3 12.75 -8.46 -22.63
C GLU A 3 12.98 -7.48 -21.46
N ARG A 4 12.22 -6.38 -21.40
CA ARG A 4 12.28 -5.42 -20.28
C ARG A 4 11.69 -5.97 -19.00
N SER A 5 10.66 -6.82 -19.08
CA SER A 5 10.09 -7.47 -17.89
C SER A 5 11.01 -8.58 -17.35
N ARG A 6 11.83 -9.22 -18.19
CA ARG A 6 12.89 -10.14 -17.74
C ARG A 6 13.97 -9.40 -16.94
N GLY A 7 14.42 -8.23 -17.39
CA GLY A 7 15.40 -7.42 -16.66
C GLY A 7 14.93 -6.99 -15.26
N LEU A 8 13.63 -6.72 -15.08
CA LEU A 8 13.05 -6.45 -13.78
C LEU A 8 13.02 -7.71 -12.87
N GLY A 9 12.97 -8.93 -13.45
CA GLY A 9 12.94 -10.18 -12.70
C GLY A 9 14.27 -10.54 -12.05
N ASP A 10 15.35 -10.28 -12.74
CA ASP A 10 16.71 -10.58 -12.26
C ASP A 10 17.20 -9.50 -11.26
N VAL A 11 16.71 -8.28 -11.40
CA VAL A 11 17.14 -7.14 -10.56
C VAL A 11 16.36 -7.07 -9.26
N TYR A 12 15.10 -7.49 -9.25
CA TYR A 12 14.23 -7.41 -8.05
C TYR A 12 13.86 -8.83 -7.61
N LYS A 13 14.24 -9.23 -6.40
CA LYS A 13 13.71 -10.46 -5.78
C LYS A 13 12.20 -10.32 -5.66
N ARG A 14 11.49 -10.92 -6.60
CA ARG A 14 10.04 -10.89 -6.69
C ARG A 14 9.49 -12.31 -6.63
N GLN A 15 8.34 -12.45 -6.05
CA GLN A 15 7.61 -13.72 -6.02
C GLN A 15 6.16 -13.45 -6.40
N GLY A 16 5.67 -14.14 -7.43
CA GLY A 16 4.26 -14.10 -7.77
C GLY A 16 3.41 -14.79 -6.71
N ARG A 17 2.28 -14.17 -6.37
CA ARG A 17 1.28 -14.71 -5.43
C ARG A 17 -0.05 -14.95 -6.14
N GLY A 18 -0.97 -15.61 -5.45
CA GLY A 18 -2.34 -15.79 -5.92
C GLY A 18 -2.40 -16.45 -7.31
N SER A 19 -3.08 -15.79 -8.25
CA SER A 19 -3.24 -16.28 -9.63
C SER A 19 -1.93 -16.42 -10.38
N ALA A 20 -0.94 -15.56 -10.09
CA ALA A 20 0.39 -15.61 -10.71
C ALA A 20 1.12 -16.91 -10.39
N ALA A 21 1.00 -17.45 -9.16
CA ALA A 21 1.67 -18.68 -8.74
C ALA A 21 1.22 -19.90 -9.55
N ASN A 22 0.01 -19.91 -10.08
CA ASN A 22 -0.57 -21.01 -10.84
C ASN A 22 -0.50 -20.81 -12.35
N SER A 23 0.15 -19.74 -12.81
CA SER A 23 0.22 -19.39 -14.23
C SER A 23 1.49 -19.95 -14.89
N ALA A 24 1.33 -20.81 -15.91
CA ALA A 24 2.42 -21.28 -16.75
C ALA A 24 3.12 -20.11 -17.49
N VAL A 25 2.38 -19.06 -17.84
CA VAL A 25 2.95 -17.86 -18.45
C VAL A 25 3.84 -17.12 -17.45
N CYS A 26 3.40 -16.96 -16.21
CA CYS A 26 4.20 -16.34 -15.16
C CYS A 26 5.47 -17.16 -14.85
N PHE A 27 5.38 -18.49 -14.90
CA PHE A 27 6.55 -19.36 -14.76
C PHE A 27 7.51 -19.19 -15.96
N ALA A 28 7.02 -19.24 -17.19
CA ALA A 28 7.84 -19.04 -18.39
C ALA A 28 8.52 -17.67 -18.45
N LEU A 29 7.90 -16.63 -17.87
CA LEU A 29 8.45 -15.28 -17.74
C LEU A 29 9.38 -15.12 -16.52
N GLY A 30 9.61 -16.16 -15.72
CA GLY A 30 10.42 -16.10 -14.50
C GLY A 30 9.80 -15.25 -13.38
N ILE A 31 8.48 -15.05 -13.38
CA ILE A 31 7.75 -14.34 -12.33
C ILE A 31 7.52 -15.26 -11.12
N THR A 32 7.39 -16.55 -11.36
CA THR A 32 7.26 -17.59 -10.33
C THR A 32 8.31 -18.67 -10.52
N ASN A 33 8.69 -19.36 -9.44
CA ASN A 33 9.69 -20.42 -9.47
C ASN A 33 9.05 -21.83 -9.49
N ALA A 34 7.73 -21.94 -9.28
CA ALA A 34 7.02 -23.20 -9.29
C ALA A 34 6.41 -23.44 -10.70
N GLU A 35 6.74 -24.58 -11.30
CA GLU A 35 6.11 -25.02 -12.55
C GLU A 35 4.73 -25.60 -12.21
N PRO A 36 3.62 -24.96 -12.68
CA PRO A 36 2.30 -25.27 -12.18
C PRO A 36 1.77 -26.64 -12.61
N ILE A 37 2.21 -27.19 -13.76
CA ILE A 37 1.74 -28.49 -14.26
C ILE A 37 2.35 -29.62 -13.45
N SER A 38 3.68 -29.63 -13.28
CA SER A 38 4.39 -30.63 -12.49
C SER A 38 4.04 -30.57 -11.00
N ALA A 39 3.72 -29.38 -10.50
CA ALA A 39 3.28 -29.16 -9.12
C ALA A 39 1.79 -29.49 -8.89
N GLY A 40 1.04 -29.86 -9.95
CA GLY A 40 -0.39 -30.18 -9.84
C GLY A 40 -1.26 -29.02 -9.36
N LEU A 41 -0.88 -27.78 -9.66
CA LEU A 41 -1.62 -26.60 -9.21
C LEU A 41 -2.91 -26.41 -10.02
N LEU A 42 -4.02 -26.14 -9.32
CA LEU A 42 -5.34 -25.95 -9.93
C LEU A 42 -5.41 -24.59 -10.64
N PHE A 43 -5.23 -24.61 -11.96
CA PHE A 43 -5.28 -23.43 -12.81
C PHE A 43 -6.72 -22.98 -13.10
N GLU A 44 -7.66 -23.93 -13.19
CA GLU A 44 -9.06 -23.68 -13.52
C GLU A 44 -9.75 -22.74 -12.54
N ARG A 45 -9.28 -22.67 -11.29
CA ARG A 45 -9.83 -21.78 -10.27
C ARG A 45 -9.70 -20.29 -10.63
N PHE A 46 -8.77 -19.94 -11.51
CA PHE A 46 -8.46 -18.54 -11.88
C PHE A 46 -8.91 -18.19 -13.30
N LEU A 47 -9.42 -19.16 -14.06
CA LEU A 47 -9.99 -18.95 -15.39
C LEU A 47 -11.50 -19.17 -15.33
N SER A 48 -12.26 -18.11 -15.55
CA SER A 48 -13.69 -18.20 -15.81
C SER A 48 -13.97 -17.67 -17.22
N PRO A 49 -14.78 -18.37 -18.02
CA PRO A 49 -15.23 -17.87 -19.33
C PRO A 49 -16.00 -16.55 -19.22
N ASP A 50 -16.59 -16.29 -18.06
CA ASP A 50 -17.42 -15.11 -17.77
C ASP A 50 -16.62 -13.95 -17.17
N ARG A 51 -15.28 -14.03 -17.14
CA ARG A 51 -14.45 -12.98 -16.58
C ARG A 51 -14.16 -11.92 -17.62
N ASP A 52 -14.63 -10.71 -17.37
CA ASP A 52 -14.28 -9.53 -18.14
C ASP A 52 -12.88 -9.02 -17.74
N GLY A 53 -11.91 -9.19 -18.63
CA GLY A 53 -10.57 -8.65 -18.48
C GLY A 53 -9.48 -9.64 -18.07
N PRO A 54 -8.21 -9.19 -18.05
CA PRO A 54 -7.07 -10.02 -17.68
C PRO A 54 -7.10 -10.38 -16.19
N PRO A 55 -6.49 -11.53 -15.80
CA PRO A 55 -6.39 -11.91 -14.40
C PRO A 55 -5.52 -10.95 -13.61
N ASP A 56 -5.85 -10.74 -12.33
CA ASP A 56 -4.99 -10.01 -11.41
C ASP A 56 -3.70 -10.77 -11.17
N ILE A 57 -2.58 -10.06 -11.21
CA ILE A 57 -1.25 -10.62 -10.95
C ILE A 57 -0.67 -9.91 -9.72
N ASP A 58 -0.59 -10.62 -8.61
CA ASP A 58 0.04 -10.13 -7.38
C ASP A 58 1.54 -10.43 -7.42
N ILE A 59 2.36 -9.42 -7.26
CA ILE A 59 3.82 -9.54 -7.24
C ILE A 59 4.36 -8.93 -5.94
N ASP A 60 5.08 -9.72 -5.17
CA ASP A 60 5.87 -9.22 -4.04
C ASP A 60 7.19 -8.64 -4.52
N ILE A 61 7.55 -7.48 -4.00
CA ILE A 61 8.78 -6.78 -4.30
C ILE A 61 9.61 -6.66 -3.02
N GLU A 62 10.92 -6.86 -3.12
CA GLU A 62 11.84 -6.67 -2.00
C GLU A 62 11.71 -5.26 -1.42
N SER A 63 11.43 -5.19 -0.11
CA SER A 63 11.10 -3.92 0.57
C SER A 63 12.18 -2.85 0.42
N GLY A 64 13.47 -3.25 0.45
CA GLY A 64 14.61 -2.33 0.30
C GLY A 64 14.76 -1.73 -1.10
N ARG A 65 14.13 -2.34 -2.11
CA ARG A 65 14.22 -1.92 -3.52
C ARG A 65 12.91 -1.38 -4.10
N ARG A 66 11.91 -1.22 -3.26
CA ARG A 66 10.59 -0.73 -3.66
C ARG A 66 10.65 0.61 -4.37
N GLU A 67 11.49 1.53 -3.90
CA GLU A 67 11.64 2.86 -4.49
C GLU A 67 12.13 2.80 -5.95
N GLU A 68 12.97 1.85 -6.29
CA GLU A 68 13.44 1.66 -7.67
C GLU A 68 12.28 1.32 -8.61
N VAL A 69 11.33 0.49 -8.14
CA VAL A 69 10.14 0.14 -8.93
C VAL A 69 9.20 1.33 -9.08
N ILE A 70 9.01 2.12 -8.01
CA ILE A 70 8.22 3.34 -8.05
C ILE A 70 8.79 4.32 -9.06
N GLN A 71 10.11 4.56 -9.04
CA GLN A 71 10.78 5.44 -9.98
C GLN A 71 10.73 4.90 -11.42
N TYR A 72 10.83 3.58 -11.62
CA TYR A 72 10.63 2.96 -12.93
C TYR A 72 9.22 3.24 -13.49
N VAL A 73 8.19 3.12 -12.66
CA VAL A 73 6.80 3.40 -13.06
C VAL A 73 6.65 4.86 -13.46
N TYR A 74 7.18 5.79 -12.68
CA TYR A 74 7.14 7.21 -13.02
C TYR A 74 7.93 7.54 -14.29
N ALA A 75 9.09 6.96 -14.49
CA ALA A 75 9.91 7.15 -15.69
C ALA A 75 9.20 6.63 -16.96
N LYS A 76 8.48 5.50 -16.82
CA LYS A 76 7.78 4.87 -17.95
C LYS A 76 6.45 5.55 -18.30
N HIS A 77 5.65 5.93 -17.30
CA HIS A 77 4.27 6.38 -17.49
C HIS A 77 4.07 7.89 -17.27
N GLY A 78 5.04 8.53 -16.64
CA GLY A 78 4.96 9.95 -16.27
C GLY A 78 4.13 10.17 -15.00
N ARG A 79 4.41 11.27 -14.30
CA ARG A 79 3.68 11.66 -13.07
C ARG A 79 2.27 12.18 -13.35
N GLU A 80 1.96 12.47 -14.60
CA GLU A 80 0.61 12.85 -15.01
C GLU A 80 -0.36 11.68 -15.04
N ARG A 81 0.16 10.45 -15.21
CA ARG A 81 -0.63 9.23 -15.37
C ARG A 81 -0.40 8.19 -14.28
N ALA A 82 0.56 8.43 -13.41
CA ALA A 82 0.91 7.55 -12.31
C ALA A 82 1.00 8.32 -10.99
N ALA A 83 0.43 7.77 -9.93
CA ALA A 83 0.56 8.30 -8.58
C ALA A 83 0.56 7.18 -7.53
N GLN A 84 1.18 7.44 -6.39
CA GLN A 84 1.09 6.57 -5.23
C GLN A 84 -0.30 6.70 -4.59
N VAL A 85 -0.84 5.59 -4.12
CA VAL A 85 -2.13 5.56 -3.41
C VAL A 85 -2.00 6.22 -2.04
N ALA A 86 -2.92 7.13 -1.71
CA ALA A 86 -3.04 7.68 -0.38
C ALA A 86 -3.96 6.83 0.50
N ASN A 87 -3.59 6.70 1.76
CA ASN A 87 -4.41 6.09 2.81
C ASN A 87 -4.94 7.16 3.74
N VAL A 88 -6.19 7.05 4.14
CA VAL A 88 -6.73 7.83 5.26
C VAL A 88 -6.39 7.10 6.55
N ILE A 89 -5.49 7.67 7.33
CA ILE A 89 -5.13 7.15 8.65
C ILE A 89 -6.14 7.68 9.67
N THR A 90 -6.83 6.77 10.34
CA THR A 90 -7.81 7.11 11.38
C THR A 90 -7.20 7.09 12.78
N TYR A 91 -7.81 7.82 13.69
CA TYR A 91 -7.42 7.78 15.10
C TYR A 91 -7.62 6.40 15.70
N ARG A 92 -6.57 5.88 16.32
CA ARG A 92 -6.59 4.75 17.23
C ARG A 92 -6.35 5.25 18.65
N ARG A 93 -6.71 4.47 19.67
CA ARG A 93 -6.67 4.88 21.10
C ARG A 93 -5.40 5.64 21.50
N LYS A 94 -4.22 5.13 21.14
CA LYS A 94 -2.94 5.76 21.49
C LYS A 94 -2.78 7.17 20.91
N GLY A 95 -3.16 7.35 19.63
CA GLY A 95 -3.14 8.65 18.96
C GLY A 95 -4.21 9.59 19.51
N ALA A 96 -5.41 9.08 19.73
CA ALA A 96 -6.53 9.83 20.27
C ALA A 96 -6.21 10.42 21.66
N LEU A 97 -5.71 9.61 22.59
CA LEU A 97 -5.32 10.07 23.93
C LEU A 97 -4.22 11.15 23.89
N ARG A 98 -3.23 10.96 23.03
CA ARG A 98 -2.13 11.94 22.92
C ARG A 98 -2.62 13.27 22.37
N ASP A 99 -3.40 13.23 21.29
CA ASP A 99 -3.84 14.44 20.62
C ASP A 99 -4.96 15.15 21.41
N ALA A 100 -5.84 14.40 22.11
CA ALA A 100 -6.81 14.95 23.06
C ALA A 100 -6.12 15.67 24.23
N ALA A 101 -5.12 15.04 24.84
CA ALA A 101 -4.34 15.65 25.92
C ALA A 101 -3.66 16.96 25.47
N ARG A 102 -3.11 16.96 24.27
CA ARG A 102 -2.48 18.18 23.69
C ARG A 102 -3.52 19.28 23.42
N ALA A 103 -4.68 18.93 22.90
CA ALA A 103 -5.76 19.87 22.64
C ALA A 103 -6.28 20.53 23.93
N LEU A 104 -6.31 19.78 25.03
CA LEU A 104 -6.69 20.27 26.36
C LEU A 104 -5.55 20.98 27.12
N GLY A 105 -4.36 21.12 26.50
CA GLY A 105 -3.23 21.86 27.08
C GLY A 105 -2.38 21.08 28.09
N TYR A 106 -2.53 19.77 28.17
CA TYR A 106 -1.70 18.96 29.06
C TYR A 106 -0.25 18.85 28.57
N PRO A 107 0.73 18.73 29.49
CA PRO A 107 2.13 18.55 29.13
C PRO A 107 2.35 17.28 28.31
N GLN A 108 3.29 17.34 27.36
CA GLN A 108 3.60 16.22 26.46
C GLN A 108 4.02 14.94 27.22
N GLY A 109 4.77 15.06 28.31
CA GLY A 109 5.15 13.92 29.13
C GLY A 109 3.96 13.17 29.73
N SER A 110 2.94 13.88 30.19
CA SER A 110 1.70 13.30 30.69
C SER A 110 0.93 12.60 29.54
N ALA A 111 0.77 13.28 28.41
CA ALA A 111 0.13 12.73 27.23
C ALA A 111 0.80 11.44 26.75
N ASP A 112 2.12 11.37 26.78
CA ASP A 112 2.88 10.16 26.42
C ASP A 112 2.68 9.04 27.45
N ALA A 113 2.68 9.35 28.73
CA ALA A 113 2.44 8.34 29.80
C ALA A 113 1.03 7.71 29.66
N TRP A 114 0.00 8.52 29.48
CA TRP A 114 -1.36 8.05 29.28
C TRP A 114 -1.53 7.25 27.99
N SER A 115 -0.96 7.71 26.90
CA SER A 115 -1.02 7.01 25.61
C SER A 115 -0.32 5.65 25.62
N LYS A 116 0.66 5.47 26.51
CA LYS A 116 1.41 4.20 26.72
C LYS A 116 0.75 3.32 27.80
N GLY A 117 -0.27 3.79 28.50
CA GLY A 117 -0.92 3.06 29.60
C GLY A 117 -0.09 3.00 30.87
N ILE A 118 0.90 3.89 31.04
CA ILE A 118 1.73 3.98 32.26
C ILE A 118 0.94 4.58 33.43
N ALA A 119 0.02 5.51 33.13
CA ALA A 119 -0.86 6.12 34.09
C ALA A 119 -2.28 6.26 33.48
N PRO A 120 -3.34 6.31 34.31
CA PRO A 120 -4.67 6.59 33.82
C PRO A 120 -4.77 8.05 33.34
N ALA A 121 -5.49 8.26 32.22
CA ALA A 121 -5.76 9.60 31.74
C ALA A 121 -6.90 10.25 32.55
N PRO A 122 -6.92 11.59 32.66
CA PRO A 122 -8.06 12.33 33.21
C PRO A 122 -9.34 12.08 32.41
N GLY A 123 -10.50 12.19 33.06
CA GLY A 123 -11.79 11.89 32.44
C GLY A 123 -12.15 12.78 31.26
N ASP A 124 -11.72 14.04 31.24
CA ASP A 124 -11.86 14.97 30.13
C ASP A 124 -11.04 14.54 28.91
N VAL A 125 -9.82 14.05 29.13
CA VAL A 125 -8.95 13.52 28.08
C VAL A 125 -9.52 12.22 27.51
N GLU A 126 -10.01 11.31 28.36
CA GLU A 126 -10.64 10.06 27.92
C GLU A 126 -11.89 10.33 27.08
N SER A 127 -12.79 11.20 27.58
CA SER A 127 -14.02 11.57 26.86
C SER A 127 -13.76 12.18 25.50
N LEU A 128 -12.77 13.08 25.38
CA LEU A 128 -12.40 13.67 24.11
C LEU A 128 -11.72 12.64 23.19
N ALA A 129 -10.88 11.77 23.73
CA ALA A 129 -10.21 10.72 22.96
C ALA A 129 -11.21 9.72 22.37
N GLU A 130 -12.28 9.38 23.10
CA GLU A 130 -13.36 8.51 22.58
C GLU A 130 -14.05 9.14 21.36
N GLN A 131 -14.25 10.46 21.35
CA GLN A 131 -14.83 11.16 20.19
C GLN A 131 -13.93 11.16 18.99
N PHE A 132 -12.60 11.06 19.16
CA PHE A 132 -11.64 10.98 18.07
C PHE A 132 -11.54 9.59 17.44
N LEU A 133 -11.89 8.53 18.17
CA LEU A 133 -11.76 7.16 17.68
C LEU A 133 -12.47 6.97 16.31
N GLY A 134 -11.73 6.44 15.34
CA GLY A 134 -12.25 6.21 14.00
C GLY A 134 -12.31 7.44 13.09
N GLN A 135 -12.16 8.66 13.63
CA GLN A 135 -12.13 9.88 12.81
C GLN A 135 -10.84 9.95 11.98
N PRO A 136 -10.85 10.59 10.80
CA PRO A 136 -9.66 10.84 10.03
C PRO A 136 -8.63 11.66 10.84
N ARG A 137 -7.36 11.23 10.79
CA ARG A 137 -6.26 11.91 11.47
C ARG A 137 -5.33 12.62 10.50
N HIS A 138 -4.87 11.92 9.50
CA HIS A 138 -4.03 12.45 8.42
C HIS A 138 -4.03 11.50 7.22
N LEU A 139 -3.56 11.99 6.09
CA LEU A 139 -3.25 11.17 4.94
C LEU A 139 -1.87 10.52 5.13
N GLY A 140 -1.74 9.30 4.67
CA GLY A 140 -0.48 8.57 4.57
C GLY A 140 -0.31 8.03 3.17
N ILE A 141 0.92 7.71 2.77
CA ILE A 141 1.20 7.05 1.49
C ILE A 141 1.14 5.54 1.70
N HIS A 142 0.41 4.85 0.83
CA HIS A 142 0.40 3.38 0.83
C HIS A 142 1.77 2.84 0.43
N SER A 143 2.27 1.87 1.16
CA SER A 143 3.64 1.38 1.00
C SER A 143 3.93 0.70 -0.34
N GLY A 144 2.95 0.26 -1.10
CA GLY A 144 3.15 -0.47 -2.36
C GLY A 144 2.02 -0.27 -3.37
N GLY A 145 1.07 0.63 -3.10
CA GLY A 145 -0.02 0.91 -4.02
C GLY A 145 0.34 2.05 -4.98
N MET A 146 0.19 1.81 -6.28
CA MET A 146 0.25 2.83 -7.32
C MET A 146 -0.97 2.73 -8.23
N VAL A 147 -1.46 3.88 -8.66
CA VAL A 147 -2.50 3.99 -9.69
C VAL A 147 -1.84 4.35 -11.01
N LEU A 148 -2.24 3.65 -12.06
CA LEU A 148 -1.86 3.93 -13.44
C LEU A 148 -3.13 4.21 -14.24
N CYS A 149 -3.15 5.33 -14.96
CA CYS A 149 -4.28 5.73 -15.78
C CYS A 149 -3.89 5.82 -17.26
N ASP A 150 -4.85 5.56 -18.12
CA ASP A 150 -4.76 5.75 -19.59
C ASP A 150 -4.83 7.24 -20.00
N ARG A 151 -5.25 8.11 -19.07
CA ARG A 151 -5.44 9.56 -19.20
C ARG A 151 -4.80 10.27 -18.00
N PRO A 152 -4.79 11.62 -17.96
CA PRO A 152 -4.31 12.35 -16.79
C PRO A 152 -5.03 11.90 -15.52
N ILE A 153 -4.26 11.55 -14.47
CA ILE A 153 -4.83 10.99 -13.24
C ILE A 153 -5.72 11.99 -12.50
N ALA A 154 -5.46 13.28 -12.67
CA ALA A 154 -6.26 14.36 -12.09
C ALA A 154 -7.69 14.43 -12.67
N ASP A 155 -7.93 13.85 -13.85
CA ASP A 155 -9.27 13.74 -14.46
C ASP A 155 -10.08 12.58 -13.86
N VAL A 156 -9.44 11.70 -13.09
CA VAL A 156 -10.04 10.48 -12.55
C VAL A 156 -10.20 10.56 -11.04
N VAL A 157 -9.17 11.04 -10.33
CA VAL A 157 -9.13 11.11 -8.86
C VAL A 157 -8.45 12.39 -8.41
N PRO A 158 -8.79 12.91 -7.22
CA PRO A 158 -8.05 14.02 -6.61
C PRO A 158 -6.58 13.66 -6.40
N VAL A 159 -5.68 14.57 -6.76
CA VAL A 159 -4.24 14.41 -6.58
C VAL A 159 -3.72 15.48 -5.63
N GLU A 160 -2.96 15.05 -4.62
CA GLU A 160 -2.28 15.93 -3.68
C GLU A 160 -0.77 15.84 -3.88
N LEU A 161 -0.08 16.96 -3.87
CA LEU A 161 1.38 16.98 -3.87
C LEU A 161 1.89 16.52 -2.51
N SER A 162 2.74 15.50 -2.52
CA SER A 162 3.36 15.01 -1.29
C SER A 162 4.35 16.03 -0.75
N LEU A 163 4.12 16.49 0.47
CA LEU A 163 5.01 17.41 1.18
C LEU A 163 6.35 16.76 1.62
N ILE A 164 6.51 15.45 1.44
CA ILE A 164 7.70 14.70 1.85
C ILE A 164 8.85 14.84 0.83
N HIS A 165 8.55 15.34 -0.36
CA HIS A 165 9.51 15.45 -1.47
C HIS A 165 9.74 16.90 -1.95
N ILE A 166 9.52 17.88 -1.06
CA ILE A 166 9.93 19.26 -1.30
C ILE A 166 11.29 19.50 -0.67
#